data_47187c0a99ee20ad8c7c0dff9760f20b
#
_entry.id   47187c0a99ee20ad8c7c0dff9760f20b
#
_cell.length_a   1.000
_cell.length_b   1.000
_cell.length_c   1.000
_cell.angle_alpha   90.00
_cell.angle_beta   90.00
_cell.angle_gamma   90.00
#
_symmetry.space_group_name_H-M   'P 1'
#
loop_
_entity.id
_entity.type
_entity.pdbx_description
1 polymer ?
#
loop_
_entity_poly.entity_id
_entity_poly.type
_entity_poly.pdbx_seq_one_letter_code
_entity_poly.pdbx_strand_id
1 'polypeptide(L)' 'MPTPIQFERGDKVRIADGPYRGYEGLVEALEAGSLLQVIVPVFGRPTRVELEARQVRPL' A
#
# COMPACT_ATOMS: atom_id res chain seq x y z
N MET A 1 8.98 3.20 -22.16
CA MET A 1 9.16 2.39 -20.94
C MET A 1 8.27 2.92 -19.84
N PRO A 2 7.46 2.09 -19.27
CA PRO A 2 6.67 2.57 -18.17
C PRO A 2 7.57 2.87 -16.98
N THR A 3 7.32 3.99 -16.37
CA THR A 3 8.03 4.34 -15.16
C THR A 3 7.40 3.58 -14.00
N PRO A 4 8.18 2.85 -13.23
CA PRO A 4 7.60 2.17 -12.08
C PRO A 4 7.01 3.20 -11.13
N ILE A 5 5.86 2.90 -10.60
CA ILE A 5 5.21 3.75 -9.62
C ILE A 5 6.04 3.67 -8.35
N GLN A 6 6.48 4.82 -7.88
CA GLN A 6 7.24 4.89 -6.65
C GLN A 6 6.37 5.49 -5.56
N PHE A 7 6.35 4.83 -4.44
CA PHE A 7 5.63 5.30 -3.28
C PHE A 7 6.62 5.73 -2.22
N GLU A 8 6.19 6.66 -1.39
CA GLU A 8 7.01 7.16 -0.31
C GLU A 8 6.28 6.93 1.00
N ARG A 9 7.05 6.85 2.07
CA ARG A 9 6.48 6.70 3.38
C ARG A 9 5.57 7.88 3.67
N GLY A 10 4.37 7.57 4.14
CA GLY A 10 3.37 8.59 4.41
C GLY A 10 2.37 8.81 3.28
N ASP A 11 2.59 8.18 2.12
CA ASP A 11 1.66 8.31 1.02
C ASP A 11 0.37 7.57 1.31
N LYS A 12 -0.74 8.15 0.91
CA LYS A 12 -2.03 7.48 0.98
C LYS A 12 -2.24 6.68 -0.28
N VAL A 13 -2.68 5.45 -0.11
CA VAL A 13 -2.90 4.55 -1.23
C VAL A 13 -4.22 3.83 -1.05
N ARG A 14 -4.75 3.33 -2.17
CA ARG A 14 -5.91 2.44 -2.15
C ARG A 14 -5.44 1.06 -2.61
N ILE A 15 -5.88 0.04 -1.90
CA ILE A 15 -5.53 -1.32 -2.26
C ILE A 15 -6.43 -1.76 -3.39
N ALA A 16 -5.81 -2.14 -4.52
CA ALA A 16 -6.54 -2.49 -5.73
C ALA A 16 -6.69 -3.99 -5.90
N ASP A 17 -5.92 -4.78 -5.18
CA ASP A 17 -5.95 -6.22 -5.34
C ASP A 17 -5.59 -6.88 -4.02
N GLY A 18 -6.05 -8.12 -3.84
CA GLY A 18 -5.75 -8.89 -2.65
C GLY A 18 -6.89 -8.89 -1.66
N PRO A 19 -6.65 -9.47 -0.47
CA PRO A 19 -7.72 -9.61 0.53
C PRO A 19 -8.27 -8.30 1.06
N TYR A 20 -7.50 -7.22 0.94
CA TYR A 20 -7.90 -5.91 1.45
C TYR A 20 -8.32 -4.96 0.34
N ARG A 21 -8.68 -5.51 -0.81
CA ARG A 21 -9.08 -4.69 -1.95
C ARG A 21 -10.21 -3.74 -1.55
N GLY A 22 -10.07 -2.48 -1.94
CA GLY A 22 -11.05 -1.46 -1.62
C GLY A 22 -10.74 -0.65 -0.39
N TYR A 23 -9.85 -1.11 0.45
CA TYR A 23 -9.43 -0.36 1.63
C TYR A 23 -8.38 0.66 1.23
N GLU A 24 -8.27 1.69 2.03
CA GLU A 24 -7.25 2.72 1.89
C GLU A 24 -6.32 2.64 3.07
N GLY A 25 -5.06 2.99 2.83
CA GLY A 25 -4.08 2.96 3.89
C GLY A 25 -2.95 3.92 3.65
N LEU A 26 -1.99 3.90 4.54
CA LEU A 26 -0.79 4.72 4.45
C LEU A 26 0.42 3.83 4.31
N VAL A 27 1.33 4.24 3.42
CA VAL A 27 2.60 3.54 3.28
C VAL A 27 3.44 3.84 4.51
N GLU A 28 3.80 2.79 5.24
CA GLU A 28 4.62 2.93 6.43
C GLU A 28 6.09 2.74 6.13
N ALA A 29 6.41 1.79 5.27
CA ALA A 29 7.79 1.49 4.96
C ALA A 29 7.88 0.91 3.56
N LEU A 30 9.03 1.11 2.96
CA LEU A 30 9.37 0.56 1.65
C LEU A 30 10.39 -0.54 1.87
N GLU A 31 10.09 -1.70 1.32
CA GLU A 31 10.97 -2.85 1.45
C GLU A 31 11.67 -3.12 0.15
N ALA A 32 12.61 -4.05 0.18
CA ALA A 32 13.37 -4.41 -1.00
C ALA A 32 12.44 -4.87 -2.11
N GLY A 33 12.80 -4.58 -3.34
CA GLY A 33 11.99 -4.91 -4.50
C GLY A 33 10.78 -3.99 -4.58
N SER A 34 9.61 -4.57 -4.78
CA SER A 34 8.38 -3.80 -4.92
C SER A 34 7.47 -3.94 -3.70
N LEU A 35 8.01 -4.39 -2.58
CA LEU A 35 7.17 -4.62 -1.39
C LEU A 35 7.01 -3.36 -0.58
N LEU A 36 5.80 -3.16 -0.10
CA LEU A 36 5.46 -2.02 0.74
C LEU A 36 4.80 -2.53 2.00
N GLN A 37 5.06 -1.86 3.11
CA GLN A 37 4.28 -2.05 4.31
C GLN A 37 3.28 -0.92 4.41
N VAL A 38 2.02 -1.29 4.47
CA VAL A 38 0.92 -0.33 4.46
C VAL A 38 0.11 -0.52 5.72
N ILE A 39 -0.20 0.58 6.39
CA ILE A 39 -1.08 0.55 7.55
C ILE A 39 -2.50 0.79 7.05
N VAL A 40 -3.35 -0.19 7.26
CA VAL A 40 -4.73 -0.15 6.80
C VAL A 40 -5.63 -0.16 8.03
N PRO A 41 -6.48 0.85 8.23
CA PRO A 41 -7.42 0.81 9.33
C PRO A 41 -8.55 -0.16 9.00
N VAL A 42 -8.59 -1.25 9.72
CA VAL A 42 -9.63 -2.25 9.56
C VAL A 42 -10.44 -2.26 10.83
N PHE A 43 -11.73 -1.94 10.72
CA PHE A 43 -12.63 -1.86 11.86
C PHE A 43 -12.09 -0.96 12.97
N GLY A 44 -11.49 0.16 12.56
CA GLY A 44 -10.95 1.13 13.53
C GLY A 44 -9.61 0.76 14.11
N ARG A 45 -9.01 -0.32 13.67
CA ARG A 45 -7.70 -0.73 14.16
C ARG A 45 -6.66 -0.63 13.06
N PRO A 46 -5.51 -0.03 13.33
CA PRO A 46 -4.45 -0.02 12.33
C PRO A 46 -3.88 -1.42 12.16
N THR A 47 -3.90 -1.88 10.92
CA THR A 47 -3.42 -3.21 10.57
C THR A 47 -2.28 -3.06 9.58
N ARG A 48 -1.13 -3.64 9.90
CA ARG A 48 0.02 -3.60 9.00
C ARG A 48 -0.11 -4.73 7.99
N VAL A 49 -0.05 -4.37 6.73
CA VAL A 49 -0.19 -5.33 5.63
C VAL A 49 0.98 -5.15 4.69
N GLU A 50 1.55 -6.25 4.26
CA GLU A 50 2.63 -6.22 3.28
C GLU A 50 2.03 -6.45 1.90
N LEU A 51 2.27 -5.52 1.00
CA LEU A 51 1.69 -5.56 -0.34
C LEU A 51 2.75 -5.22 -1.37
N GLU A 52 2.53 -5.70 -2.59
CA GLU A 52 3.36 -5.28 -3.70
C GLU A 52 2.88 -3.95 -4.24
N ALA A 53 3.80 -3.17 -4.80
CA ALA A 53 3.45 -1.86 -5.32
C ALA A 53 2.35 -1.93 -6.37
N ARG A 54 2.31 -3.02 -7.15
CA ARG A 54 1.30 -3.18 -8.18
C ARG A 54 -0.09 -3.41 -7.62
N GLN A 55 -0.19 -3.76 -6.35
CA GLN A 55 -1.46 -4.04 -5.70
C GLN A 55 -2.12 -2.80 -5.13
N VAL A 56 -1.43 -1.68 -5.16
CA VAL A 56 -1.95 -0.43 -4.61
C VAL A 56 -1.94 0.65 -5.67
N ARG A 57 -2.76 1.65 -5.46
CA ARG A 57 -2.84 2.81 -6.34
C ARG A 57 -2.74 4.07 -5.50
N PRO A 58 -2.08 5.09 -6.01
CA PRO A 58 -2.05 6.38 -5.31
C PRO A 58 -3.45 6.99 -5.27
N LEU A 59 -3.73 7.67 -4.20
CA LEU A 59 -4.99 8.40 -4.06
C LEU A 59 -4.90 9.77 -4.69
#